data_06edab37f45b95a2fc961ca461ada57a
#
_entry.id   06edab37f45b95a2fc961ca461ada57a
#
_cell.length_a   1.000
_cell.length_b   1.000
_cell.length_c   1.000
_cell.angle_alpha   90.00
_cell.angle_beta   90.00
_cell.angle_gamma   90.00
#
_symmetry.space_group_name_H-M   'P 1'
#
loop_
_entity.id
_entity.type
_entity.pdbx_description
1 polymer ?
#
loop_
_entity_poly.entity_id
_entity_poly.type
_entity_poly.pdbx_seq_one_letter_code
_entity_poly.pdbx_strand_id
1 'polypeptide(L)'
;MTTTINYGLIRTIQVRNENVPGVLGALASAIGSAGANIGNLQTVHISQNHVLRDIDVQVRDLEHLASVLDAIEKLQGVEVIETRDEVLGLHRGGKIEMVSRHPVDTIAMLRKVYTPGVADVCRRIAERPDRKRLYTAIHNMVAIVTDGTAVLGLGNIGLAPSMPVMEGKAALLHQFAGVSGVPILLDATDVDEFVETVMRISPTFGGIHLEDIASPRCFDIVDKLRERLDIPVMQDDQDGTAAVVLSAVLNAGRITGRDLSKQVIGQIGLGAAGQAVAKLLMHHTGNSVLGADLDGESLERHKGHGGTPSTLEEIMGKADIVIATTGVNGLIKPEMVRNGQIILGLSNPDSEIDPQDAMDAGAVLAADGRSVNNVLGYPGIWKGALASRATQITRDMLIAAAEALAACSGPNELSPSPLDLEVHRRVAYAVARSAAATGVGVTVGAEALEGAAR
;
A
#
# COMPACT_ATOMS: atom_id res chain seq x y z
N MET A 1 -21.29 -16.04 -20.05
CA MET A 1 -19.94 -15.46 -20.25
C MET A 1 -20.04 -13.98 -19.95
N THR A 2 -19.81 -13.58 -18.72
CA THR A 2 -19.67 -12.19 -18.33
C THR A 2 -18.18 -11.88 -18.47
N THR A 3 -17.83 -11.28 -19.61
CA THR A 3 -16.48 -10.75 -19.81
C THR A 3 -16.25 -9.67 -18.75
N THR A 4 -15.38 -9.90 -17.79
CA THR A 4 -14.94 -8.87 -16.85
C THR A 4 -14.25 -7.79 -17.67
N ILE A 5 -14.92 -6.68 -17.89
CA ILE A 5 -14.37 -5.56 -18.66
C ILE A 5 -13.40 -4.85 -17.73
N ASN A 6 -12.12 -4.85 -18.06
CA ASN A 6 -11.11 -4.07 -17.35
C ASN A 6 -11.32 -2.58 -17.69
N TYR A 7 -11.86 -1.83 -16.74
CA TYR A 7 -12.07 -0.39 -16.88
C TYR A 7 -10.83 0.34 -16.35
N GLY A 8 -9.96 0.78 -17.26
CA GLY A 8 -8.71 1.45 -16.92
C GLY A 8 -8.84 2.92 -16.52
N LEU A 9 -9.94 3.60 -16.90
CA LEU A 9 -10.12 5.03 -16.67
C LEU A 9 -11.44 5.33 -15.97
N ILE A 10 -11.38 6.27 -15.00
CA ILE A 10 -12.56 6.86 -14.39
C ILE A 10 -12.65 8.32 -14.85
N ARG A 11 -13.83 8.74 -15.31
CA ARG A 11 -14.12 10.12 -15.72
C ARG A 11 -15.46 10.56 -15.17
N THR A 12 -15.52 11.80 -14.72
CA THR A 12 -16.79 12.43 -14.33
C THR A 12 -17.31 13.24 -15.52
N ILE A 13 -18.49 12.87 -16.00
CA ILE A 13 -19.20 13.61 -17.04
C ILE A 13 -20.25 14.50 -16.35
N GLN A 14 -20.12 15.80 -16.50
CA GLN A 14 -21.15 16.72 -16.07
C GLN A 14 -22.18 16.90 -17.18
N VAL A 15 -23.43 16.55 -16.88
CA VAL A 15 -24.53 16.66 -17.83
C VAL A 15 -25.61 17.61 -17.31
N ARG A 16 -26.14 18.43 -18.21
CA ARG A 16 -27.37 19.19 -18.01
C ARG A 16 -28.48 18.48 -18.76
N ASN A 17 -29.51 18.07 -18.08
CA ASN A 17 -30.69 17.45 -18.71
C ASN A 17 -31.98 18.11 -18.30
N GLU A 18 -33.01 17.99 -19.16
CA GLU A 18 -34.36 18.47 -18.86
C GLU A 18 -34.92 17.80 -17.58
N ASN A 19 -35.64 18.58 -16.76
CA ASN A 19 -36.24 18.09 -15.52
C ASN A 19 -37.58 17.40 -15.79
N VAL A 20 -37.56 16.34 -16.56
CA VAL A 20 -38.75 15.53 -16.88
C VAL A 20 -38.52 14.05 -16.55
N PRO A 21 -39.57 13.31 -16.15
CA PRO A 21 -39.46 11.88 -15.87
C PRO A 21 -38.90 11.10 -17.05
N GLY A 22 -38.03 10.11 -16.76
CA GLY A 22 -37.45 9.21 -17.77
C GLY A 22 -36.10 9.63 -18.32
N VAL A 23 -35.70 10.91 -18.30
CA VAL A 23 -34.44 11.38 -18.90
C VAL A 23 -33.21 10.75 -18.21
N LEU A 24 -33.21 10.63 -16.88
CA LEU A 24 -32.13 9.96 -16.16
C LEU A 24 -32.03 8.48 -16.54
N GLY A 25 -33.13 7.79 -16.72
CA GLY A 25 -33.17 6.39 -17.18
C GLY A 25 -32.61 6.23 -18.60
N ALA A 26 -32.98 7.15 -19.52
CA ALA A 26 -32.43 7.16 -20.87
C ALA A 26 -30.91 7.42 -20.87
N LEU A 27 -30.43 8.35 -20.04
CA LEU A 27 -29.01 8.65 -19.86
C LEU A 27 -28.24 7.44 -19.34
N ALA A 28 -28.70 6.80 -18.27
CA ALA A 28 -28.09 5.59 -17.73
C ALA A 28 -28.06 4.45 -18.75
N SER A 29 -29.14 4.27 -19.51
CA SER A 29 -29.22 3.26 -20.56
C SER A 29 -28.25 3.53 -21.71
N ALA A 30 -28.08 4.79 -22.13
CA ALA A 30 -27.12 5.15 -23.15
C ALA A 30 -25.67 4.86 -22.75
N ILE A 31 -25.31 5.22 -21.52
CA ILE A 31 -23.97 4.90 -20.97
C ILE A 31 -23.73 3.38 -20.91
N GLY A 32 -24.69 2.63 -20.36
CA GLY A 32 -24.57 1.18 -20.27
C GLY A 32 -24.54 0.50 -21.64
N SER A 33 -25.34 0.98 -22.62
CA SER A 33 -25.35 0.45 -24.00
C SER A 33 -24.05 0.75 -24.76
N ALA A 34 -23.37 1.86 -24.42
CA ALA A 34 -22.03 2.15 -24.92
C ALA A 34 -20.94 1.28 -24.27
N GLY A 35 -21.28 0.42 -23.29
CA GLY A 35 -20.38 -0.53 -22.64
C GLY A 35 -19.62 0.04 -21.44
N ALA A 36 -20.01 1.19 -20.89
CA ALA A 36 -19.41 1.79 -19.71
C ALA A 36 -20.21 1.45 -18.44
N ASN A 37 -19.52 1.31 -17.31
CA ASN A 37 -20.16 1.26 -16.00
C ASN A 37 -20.37 2.65 -15.43
N ILE A 38 -21.48 2.83 -14.72
CA ILE A 38 -21.75 4.03 -13.94
C ILE A 38 -21.27 3.78 -12.50
N GLY A 39 -20.41 4.67 -12.01
CA GLY A 39 -19.98 4.71 -10.63
C GLY A 39 -20.91 5.57 -9.77
N ASN A 40 -20.39 6.67 -9.20
CA ASN A 40 -21.19 7.62 -8.45
C ASN A 40 -22.06 8.47 -9.38
N LEU A 41 -23.25 8.82 -8.91
CA LEU A 41 -24.16 9.76 -9.59
C LEU A 41 -24.62 10.80 -8.57
N GLN A 42 -24.22 12.05 -8.80
CA GLN A 42 -24.57 13.17 -7.92
C GLN A 42 -25.41 14.20 -8.65
N THR A 43 -26.51 14.63 -8.05
CA THR A 43 -27.25 15.79 -8.53
C THR A 43 -26.65 17.06 -7.92
N VAL A 44 -26.03 17.88 -8.78
CA VAL A 44 -25.35 19.12 -8.37
C VAL A 44 -26.34 20.26 -8.20
N HIS A 45 -27.31 20.36 -9.11
CA HIS A 45 -28.33 21.42 -9.07
C HIS A 45 -29.64 20.95 -9.70
N ILE A 46 -30.78 21.40 -9.14
CA ILE A 46 -32.10 21.17 -9.68
C ILE A 46 -32.80 22.53 -9.86
N SER A 47 -33.30 22.79 -11.08
CA SER A 47 -34.17 23.90 -11.39
C SER A 47 -35.51 23.38 -11.89
N GLN A 48 -36.46 24.28 -12.17
CA GLN A 48 -37.77 23.89 -12.74
C GLN A 48 -37.63 23.21 -14.10
N ASN A 49 -36.69 23.66 -14.94
CA ASN A 49 -36.57 23.24 -16.33
C ASN A 49 -35.43 22.24 -16.58
N HIS A 50 -34.40 22.22 -15.74
CA HIS A 50 -33.24 21.35 -15.94
C HIS A 50 -32.60 20.88 -14.63
N VAL A 51 -31.87 19.81 -14.74
CA VAL A 51 -31.07 19.24 -13.66
C VAL A 51 -29.62 19.14 -14.14
N LEU A 52 -28.68 19.56 -13.29
CA LEU A 52 -27.23 19.38 -13.48
C LEU A 52 -26.76 18.19 -12.66
N ARG A 53 -26.07 17.25 -13.29
CA ARG A 53 -25.58 16.03 -12.66
C ARG A 53 -24.13 15.78 -13.00
N ASP A 54 -23.40 15.29 -12.01
CA ASP A 54 -22.09 14.67 -12.18
C ASP A 54 -22.26 13.16 -12.18
N ILE A 55 -21.71 12.49 -13.19
CA ILE A 55 -21.80 11.04 -13.37
C ILE A 55 -20.41 10.48 -13.58
N ASP A 56 -19.96 9.67 -12.63
CA ASP A 56 -18.70 8.94 -12.78
C ASP A 56 -18.93 7.75 -13.71
N VAL A 57 -18.14 7.68 -14.77
CA VAL A 57 -18.15 6.58 -15.72
C VAL A 57 -16.82 5.86 -15.70
N GLN A 58 -16.87 4.53 -15.75
CA GLN A 58 -15.71 3.68 -15.89
C GLN A 58 -15.62 3.23 -17.34
N VAL A 59 -14.51 3.58 -18.00
CA VAL A 59 -14.26 3.32 -19.43
C VAL A 59 -12.90 2.64 -19.61
N ARG A 60 -12.72 1.93 -20.72
CA ARG A 60 -11.48 1.19 -21.03
C ARG A 60 -10.32 2.14 -21.35
N ASP A 61 -10.61 3.14 -22.18
CA ASP A 61 -9.65 4.08 -22.76
C ASP A 61 -10.37 5.36 -23.23
N LEU A 62 -9.62 6.30 -23.80
CA LEU A 62 -10.16 7.58 -24.31
C LEU A 62 -11.06 7.41 -25.54
N GLU A 63 -10.85 6.39 -26.37
CA GLU A 63 -11.72 6.10 -27.52
C GLU A 63 -13.08 5.59 -27.05
N HIS A 64 -13.08 4.72 -26.03
CA HIS A 64 -14.31 4.27 -25.40
C HIS A 64 -15.06 5.45 -24.73
N LEU A 65 -14.33 6.36 -24.05
CA LEU A 65 -14.93 7.58 -23.51
C LEU A 65 -15.61 8.41 -24.60
N ALA A 66 -14.95 8.61 -25.74
CA ALA A 66 -15.53 9.36 -26.87
C ALA A 66 -16.83 8.69 -27.36
N SER A 67 -16.88 7.35 -27.42
CA SER A 67 -18.07 6.60 -27.78
C SER A 67 -19.21 6.79 -26.79
N VAL A 68 -18.91 6.86 -25.49
CA VAL A 68 -19.88 7.13 -24.42
C VAL A 68 -20.44 8.56 -24.54
N LEU A 69 -19.58 9.54 -24.78
CA LEU A 69 -19.99 10.93 -24.97
C LEU A 69 -20.91 11.09 -26.19
N ASP A 70 -20.55 10.47 -27.33
CA ASP A 70 -21.36 10.45 -28.54
C ASP A 70 -22.76 9.81 -28.31
N ALA A 71 -22.83 8.75 -27.47
CA ALA A 71 -24.10 8.14 -27.10
C ALA A 71 -24.97 9.06 -26.22
N ILE A 72 -24.37 9.83 -25.33
CA ILE A 72 -25.08 10.79 -24.49
C ILE A 72 -25.58 11.99 -25.30
N GLU A 73 -24.77 12.55 -26.20
CA GLU A 73 -25.10 13.71 -27.03
C GLU A 73 -26.24 13.45 -28.00
N LYS A 74 -26.51 12.18 -28.36
CA LYS A 74 -27.67 11.80 -29.19
C LYS A 74 -29.00 11.82 -28.46
N LEU A 75 -29.00 11.97 -27.14
CA LEU A 75 -30.23 12.02 -26.35
C LEU A 75 -30.87 13.42 -26.43
N GLN A 76 -32.16 13.45 -26.69
CA GLN A 76 -32.90 14.71 -26.64
C GLN A 76 -33.00 15.25 -25.20
N GLY A 77 -32.81 16.54 -25.04
CA GLY A 77 -32.91 17.21 -23.74
C GLY A 77 -31.73 16.91 -22.79
N VAL A 78 -30.62 16.40 -23.31
CA VAL A 78 -29.39 16.18 -22.57
C VAL A 78 -28.23 16.90 -23.27
N GLU A 79 -27.42 17.58 -22.50
CA GLU A 79 -26.20 18.29 -22.94
C GLU A 79 -25.03 17.94 -22.06
N VAL A 80 -23.92 17.54 -22.65
CA VAL A 80 -22.65 17.38 -21.94
C VAL A 80 -22.03 18.76 -21.74
N ILE A 81 -21.82 19.15 -20.47
CA ILE A 81 -21.22 20.45 -20.13
C ILE A 81 -19.72 20.35 -20.11
N GLU A 82 -19.17 19.33 -19.44
CA GLU A 82 -17.75 19.09 -19.38
C GLU A 82 -17.47 17.63 -19.01
N THR A 83 -16.23 17.21 -19.27
CA THR A 83 -15.69 15.93 -18.81
C THR A 83 -14.45 16.20 -17.95
N ARG A 84 -14.43 15.65 -16.74
CA ARG A 84 -13.36 15.84 -15.77
C ARG A 84 -12.60 14.54 -15.51
N ASP A 85 -11.32 14.66 -15.34
CA ASP A 85 -10.46 13.62 -14.79
C ASP A 85 -10.30 13.89 -13.29
N GLU A 86 -11.09 13.21 -12.47
CA GLU A 86 -11.04 13.39 -11.02
C GLU A 86 -9.69 12.98 -10.43
N VAL A 87 -9.03 11.96 -11.01
CA VAL A 87 -7.70 11.53 -10.57
C VAL A 87 -6.69 12.65 -10.77
N LEU A 88 -6.63 13.23 -11.98
CA LEU A 88 -5.76 14.38 -12.25
C LEU A 88 -6.17 15.61 -11.42
N GLY A 89 -7.47 15.79 -11.21
CA GLY A 89 -8.02 16.86 -10.35
C GLY A 89 -7.48 16.79 -8.93
N LEU A 90 -7.53 15.59 -8.31
CA LEU A 90 -7.02 15.33 -6.96
C LEU A 90 -5.50 15.50 -6.83
N HIS A 91 -4.75 15.31 -7.93
CA HIS A 91 -3.29 15.46 -7.94
C HIS A 91 -2.83 16.89 -8.25
N ARG A 92 -3.74 17.77 -8.71
CA ARG A 92 -3.38 19.14 -9.08
C ARG A 92 -2.94 19.95 -7.85
N GLY A 93 -1.68 20.39 -7.85
CA GLY A 93 -1.06 21.11 -6.74
C GLY A 93 -0.47 20.22 -5.64
N GLY A 94 -0.47 18.90 -5.85
CA GLY A 94 0.02 17.91 -4.89
C GLY A 94 -1.05 17.45 -3.88
N LYS A 95 -0.73 16.42 -3.11
CA LYS A 95 -1.63 15.80 -2.11
C LYS A 95 -1.22 16.10 -0.68
N ILE A 96 -0.10 16.74 -0.47
CA ILE A 96 0.45 17.03 0.86
C ILE A 96 0.86 18.49 0.96
N GLU A 97 0.79 19.03 2.16
CA GLU A 97 1.31 20.36 2.52
C GLU A 97 1.96 20.32 3.90
N MET A 98 2.88 21.26 4.17
CA MET A 98 3.43 21.47 5.50
C MET A 98 2.72 22.62 6.19
N VAL A 99 2.12 22.35 7.36
CA VAL A 99 1.39 23.35 8.14
C VAL A 99 2.03 23.56 9.51
N SER A 100 2.00 24.79 10.00
CA SER A 100 2.44 25.10 11.36
C SER A 100 1.43 24.59 12.38
N ARG A 101 1.91 23.95 13.45
CA ARG A 101 1.07 23.52 14.59
C ARG A 101 0.54 24.67 15.42
N HIS A 102 1.21 25.83 15.37
CA HIS A 102 0.89 27.00 16.16
C HIS A 102 0.74 28.23 15.26
N PRO A 103 -0.34 29.01 15.39
CA PRO A 103 -0.45 30.27 14.68
C PRO A 103 0.62 31.24 15.21
N VAL A 104 1.27 31.98 14.31
CA VAL A 104 2.26 33.00 14.63
C VAL A 104 1.67 34.36 14.24
N ASP A 105 0.73 34.83 15.04
CA ASP A 105 -0.11 36.02 14.81
C ASP A 105 0.28 37.23 15.69
N THR A 106 1.18 37.03 16.64
CA THR A 106 1.67 38.08 17.54
C THR A 106 3.20 38.11 17.63
N ILE A 107 3.76 39.29 17.93
CA ILE A 107 5.20 39.44 18.19
C ILE A 107 5.63 38.57 19.40
N ALA A 108 4.78 38.41 20.37
CA ALA A 108 5.06 37.56 21.53
C ALA A 108 5.17 36.08 21.12
N MET A 109 4.29 35.60 20.22
CA MET A 109 4.35 34.23 19.69
C MET A 109 5.58 34.06 18.79
N LEU A 110 5.85 35.01 17.89
CA LEU A 110 7.06 35.00 17.06
C LEU A 110 8.33 34.83 17.89
N ARG A 111 8.46 35.57 19.01
CA ARG A 111 9.61 35.48 19.91
C ARG A 111 9.73 34.13 20.61
N LYS A 112 8.62 33.42 20.86
CA LYS A 112 8.62 32.06 21.43
C LYS A 112 8.99 31.01 20.42
N VAL A 113 8.40 31.09 19.21
CA VAL A 113 8.58 30.09 18.16
C VAL A 113 9.93 30.20 17.46
N TYR A 114 10.47 31.45 17.36
CA TYR A 114 11.73 31.72 16.67
C TYR A 114 12.72 32.47 17.60
N THR A 115 13.19 33.62 17.20
CA THR A 115 14.23 34.37 17.94
C THR A 115 13.60 35.36 18.94
N PRO A 116 14.02 35.35 20.23
CA PRO A 116 15.14 34.64 20.86
C PRO A 116 14.77 33.29 21.51
N GLY A 117 13.49 32.93 21.63
CA GLY A 117 13.04 31.81 22.47
C GLY A 117 13.59 30.46 22.03
N VAL A 118 13.70 30.22 20.71
CA VAL A 118 14.21 28.95 20.16
C VAL A 118 15.65 28.63 20.62
N ALA A 119 16.46 29.65 20.95
CA ALA A 119 17.83 29.44 21.40
C ALA A 119 17.93 28.63 22.71
N ASP A 120 16.94 28.72 23.60
CA ASP A 120 16.90 27.89 24.80
C ASP A 120 16.63 26.42 24.46
N VAL A 121 15.72 26.17 23.51
CA VAL A 121 15.44 24.81 23.02
C VAL A 121 16.68 24.19 22.38
N CYS A 122 17.40 24.96 21.54
CA CYS A 122 18.65 24.51 20.93
C CYS A 122 19.71 24.11 21.97
N ARG A 123 19.90 24.92 23.00
CA ARG A 123 20.83 24.63 24.11
C ARG A 123 20.44 23.35 24.84
N ARG A 124 19.17 23.18 25.16
CA ARG A 124 18.64 21.94 25.82
C ARG A 124 18.85 20.68 24.99
N ILE A 125 18.75 20.78 23.68
CA ILE A 125 19.04 19.65 22.78
C ILE A 125 20.55 19.40 22.68
N ALA A 126 21.37 20.46 22.64
CA ALA A 126 22.83 20.31 22.61
C ALA A 126 23.37 19.65 23.90
N GLU A 127 22.81 20.00 25.06
CA GLU A 127 23.12 19.38 26.35
C GLU A 127 22.66 17.91 26.43
N ARG A 128 21.51 17.61 25.83
CA ARG A 128 20.91 16.26 25.85
C ARG A 128 20.28 15.96 24.48
N PRO A 129 21.04 15.34 23.57
CA PRO A 129 20.62 15.07 22.19
C PRO A 129 19.34 14.22 22.06
N ASP A 130 19.02 13.37 23.03
CA ASP A 130 17.79 12.60 23.10
C ASP A 130 16.52 13.48 23.14
N ARG A 131 16.64 14.72 23.64
CA ARG A 131 15.55 15.72 23.71
C ARG A 131 15.08 16.20 22.35
N LYS A 132 15.85 15.96 21.25
CA LYS A 132 15.40 16.26 19.90
C LYS A 132 14.02 15.62 19.61
N ARG A 133 13.77 14.42 20.11
CA ARG A 133 12.49 13.74 19.96
C ARG A 133 11.33 14.41 20.71
N LEU A 134 11.63 15.15 21.78
CA LEU A 134 10.62 15.85 22.57
C LEU A 134 10.28 17.23 22.00
N TYR A 135 11.29 17.95 21.50
CA TYR A 135 11.15 19.36 21.13
C TYR A 135 11.09 19.62 19.62
N THR A 136 11.17 18.60 18.79
CA THR A 136 11.07 18.71 17.32
C THR A 136 10.10 17.70 16.75
N ALA A 137 9.75 17.86 15.46
CA ALA A 137 8.90 16.93 14.73
C ALA A 137 9.59 15.58 14.40
N ILE A 138 10.89 15.43 14.63
CA ILE A 138 11.71 14.25 14.29
C ILE A 138 11.07 12.95 14.79
N HIS A 139 10.48 12.97 16.00
CA HIS A 139 9.88 11.78 16.60
C HIS A 139 8.72 11.17 15.78
N ASN A 140 8.13 11.93 14.90
CA ASN A 140 6.94 11.54 14.12
C ASN A 140 7.13 11.76 12.59
N MET A 141 8.37 11.97 12.14
CA MET A 141 8.70 12.17 10.74
C MET A 141 9.39 10.94 10.15
N VAL A 142 8.93 10.49 8.98
CA VAL A 142 9.51 9.38 8.21
C VAL A 142 9.91 9.90 6.83
N ALA A 143 11.17 9.70 6.43
CA ALA A 143 11.57 9.93 5.04
C ALA A 143 11.00 8.81 4.17
N ILE A 144 10.27 9.15 3.11
CA ILE A 144 9.81 8.21 2.08
C ILE A 144 10.76 8.36 0.90
N VAL A 145 11.68 7.41 0.77
CA VAL A 145 12.81 7.51 -0.16
C VAL A 145 12.65 6.54 -1.32
N THR A 146 12.80 7.05 -2.53
CA THR A 146 12.75 6.27 -3.77
C THR A 146 13.80 6.75 -4.76
N ASP A 147 14.20 5.87 -5.67
CA ASP A 147 14.96 6.22 -6.88
C ASP A 147 14.11 6.09 -8.17
N GLY A 148 12.82 5.74 -8.04
CA GLY A 148 11.88 5.64 -9.15
C GLY A 148 12.12 4.49 -10.12
N THR A 149 12.88 3.46 -9.70
CA THR A 149 13.30 2.36 -10.58
C THR A 149 12.30 1.20 -10.68
N ALA A 150 11.27 1.13 -9.79
CA ALA A 150 10.28 0.04 -9.78
C ALA A 150 8.87 0.52 -9.42
N VAL A 151 8.38 1.58 -10.08
CA VAL A 151 7.14 2.27 -9.71
C VAL A 151 5.90 1.49 -10.17
N LEU A 152 5.05 1.03 -9.24
CA LEU A 152 3.69 0.50 -9.46
C LEU A 152 3.52 -0.48 -10.66
N GLY A 153 4.47 -1.35 -10.96
CA GLY A 153 4.39 -2.21 -12.14
C GLY A 153 4.67 -1.48 -13.47
N LEU A 154 4.90 -0.16 -13.45
CA LEU A 154 5.36 0.61 -14.61
C LEU A 154 6.87 0.49 -14.83
N GLY A 155 7.59 -0.06 -13.84
CA GLY A 155 9.03 -0.23 -13.90
C GLY A 155 9.78 1.08 -13.67
N ASN A 156 10.91 1.24 -14.34
CA ASN A 156 11.74 2.45 -14.24
C ASN A 156 11.14 3.58 -15.08
N ILE A 157 10.36 4.43 -14.43
CA ILE A 157 9.76 5.64 -15.04
C ILE A 157 10.47 6.94 -14.65
N GLY A 158 11.51 6.83 -13.82
CA GLY A 158 12.32 7.94 -13.33
C GLY A 158 11.73 8.67 -12.12
N LEU A 159 12.48 9.65 -11.62
CA LEU A 159 12.22 10.32 -10.35
C LEU A 159 10.93 11.16 -10.35
N ALA A 160 10.82 12.12 -11.26
CA ALA A 160 9.69 13.04 -11.25
C ALA A 160 8.32 12.34 -11.35
N PRO A 161 8.13 11.31 -12.19
CA PRO A 161 6.89 10.54 -12.23
C PRO A 161 6.61 9.68 -10.99
N SER A 162 7.61 9.39 -10.13
CA SER A 162 7.39 8.66 -8.88
C SER A 162 6.81 9.54 -7.76
N MET A 163 6.96 10.86 -7.84
CA MET A 163 6.49 11.79 -6.80
C MET A 163 5.01 11.61 -6.43
N PRO A 164 4.06 11.44 -7.36
CA PRO A 164 2.66 11.21 -6.99
C PRO A 164 2.44 9.99 -6.10
N VAL A 165 3.23 8.92 -6.26
CA VAL A 165 3.15 7.72 -5.40
C VAL A 165 3.66 8.05 -4.00
N MET A 166 4.80 8.73 -3.90
CA MET A 166 5.40 9.12 -2.61
C MET A 166 4.50 10.08 -1.82
N GLU A 167 3.85 11.03 -2.51
CA GLU A 167 2.81 11.87 -1.89
C GLU A 167 1.60 11.06 -1.42
N GLY A 168 1.20 10.04 -2.17
CA GLY A 168 0.15 9.10 -1.78
C GLY A 168 0.51 8.38 -0.47
N LYS A 169 1.72 7.84 -0.39
CA LYS A 169 2.23 7.19 0.83
C LYS A 169 2.25 8.17 2.02
N ALA A 170 2.72 9.40 1.82
CA ALA A 170 2.73 10.42 2.87
C ALA A 170 1.32 10.79 3.35
N ALA A 171 0.37 10.98 2.43
CA ALA A 171 -1.03 11.29 2.75
C ALA A 171 -1.68 10.16 3.56
N LEU A 172 -1.46 8.89 3.18
CA LEU A 172 -2.01 7.72 3.87
C LEU A 172 -1.36 7.50 5.24
N LEU A 173 -0.03 7.72 5.38
CA LEU A 173 0.66 7.73 6.68
C LEU A 173 0.04 8.76 7.64
N HIS A 174 -0.24 9.96 7.12
CA HIS A 174 -0.88 10.99 7.92
C HIS A 174 -2.31 10.63 8.29
N GLN A 175 -3.11 10.24 7.30
CA GLN A 175 -4.55 9.96 7.47
C GLN A 175 -4.80 8.82 8.46
N PHE A 176 -4.04 7.72 8.37
CA PHE A 176 -4.31 6.51 9.14
C PHE A 176 -3.50 6.39 10.43
N ALA A 177 -2.35 7.08 10.51
CA ALA A 177 -1.45 6.94 11.65
C ALA A 177 -0.98 8.27 12.26
N GLY A 178 -1.33 9.41 11.66
CA GLY A 178 -0.85 10.74 12.07
C GLY A 178 0.68 10.89 11.97
N VAL A 179 1.32 10.07 11.15
CA VAL A 179 2.76 10.11 10.89
C VAL A 179 3.04 11.05 9.72
N SER A 180 4.02 11.92 9.86
CA SER A 180 4.43 12.86 8.82
C SER A 180 5.41 12.19 7.85
N GLY A 181 4.94 11.75 6.69
CA GLY A 181 5.77 11.27 5.60
C GLY A 181 6.37 12.43 4.81
N VAL A 182 7.66 12.37 4.51
CA VAL A 182 8.36 13.38 3.70
C VAL A 182 8.95 12.68 2.47
N PRO A 183 8.39 12.93 1.27
CA PRO A 183 8.94 12.39 0.02
C PRO A 183 10.36 12.87 -0.26
N ILE A 184 11.25 11.93 -0.57
CA ILE A 184 12.65 12.19 -0.95
C ILE A 184 12.95 11.36 -2.20
N LEU A 185 13.13 12.03 -3.31
CA LEU A 185 13.51 11.42 -4.59
C LEU A 185 15.03 11.53 -4.75
N LEU A 186 15.72 10.39 -4.85
CA LEU A 186 17.18 10.36 -4.94
C LEU A 186 17.62 9.97 -6.36
N ASP A 187 18.37 10.85 -7.01
CA ASP A 187 19.11 10.55 -8.24
C ASP A 187 20.42 9.83 -7.90
N ALA A 188 20.31 8.58 -7.49
CA ALA A 188 21.43 7.74 -7.11
C ALA A 188 21.23 6.33 -7.66
N THR A 189 22.00 5.99 -8.69
CA THR A 189 21.98 4.65 -9.31
C THR A 189 22.88 3.64 -8.63
N ASP A 190 23.90 4.10 -7.95
CA ASP A 190 24.82 3.27 -7.16
C ASP A 190 24.30 3.04 -5.75
N VAL A 191 24.46 1.80 -5.23
CA VAL A 191 23.96 1.42 -3.90
C VAL A 191 24.67 2.19 -2.79
N ASP A 192 25.96 2.39 -2.89
CA ASP A 192 26.73 3.06 -1.83
C ASP A 192 26.43 4.57 -1.82
N GLU A 193 26.27 5.19 -3.00
CA GLU A 193 25.84 6.58 -3.12
C GLU A 193 24.44 6.79 -2.52
N PHE A 194 23.51 5.89 -2.81
CA PHE A 194 22.15 5.93 -2.24
C PHE A 194 22.22 5.84 -0.72
N VAL A 195 22.92 4.83 -0.19
CA VAL A 195 23.07 4.61 1.26
C VAL A 195 23.72 5.79 1.94
N GLU A 196 24.83 6.32 1.42
CA GLU A 196 25.51 7.50 1.99
C GLU A 196 24.61 8.74 2.00
N THR A 197 23.82 8.94 0.96
CA THR A 197 22.88 10.08 0.90
C THR A 197 21.79 9.93 1.95
N VAL A 198 21.19 8.75 2.10
CA VAL A 198 20.19 8.48 3.14
C VAL A 198 20.80 8.65 4.55
N MET A 199 22.01 8.18 4.77
CA MET A 199 22.74 8.37 6.04
C MET A 199 22.90 9.84 6.41
N ARG A 200 23.22 10.70 5.43
CA ARG A 200 23.43 12.15 5.66
C ARG A 200 22.15 12.89 6.01
N ILE A 201 20.98 12.49 5.47
CA ILE A 201 19.69 13.12 5.77
C ILE A 201 18.98 12.50 6.98
N SER A 202 19.35 11.29 7.38
CA SER A 202 18.69 10.52 8.46
C SER A 202 18.57 11.25 9.80
N PRO A 203 19.46 12.18 10.22
CA PRO A 203 19.31 12.90 11.48
C PRO A 203 18.02 13.73 11.59
N THR A 204 17.36 14.03 10.47
CA THR A 204 16.10 14.78 10.41
C THR A 204 14.88 13.90 10.72
N PHE A 205 15.02 12.57 10.68
CA PHE A 205 13.89 11.63 10.68
C PHE A 205 13.88 10.71 11.89
N GLY A 206 12.70 10.23 12.22
CA GLY A 206 12.48 9.15 13.19
C GLY A 206 12.58 7.76 12.57
N GLY A 207 12.52 7.66 11.24
CA GLY A 207 12.65 6.42 10.48
C GLY A 207 12.79 6.66 8.97
N ILE A 208 13.21 5.62 8.26
CA ILE A 208 13.41 5.62 6.80
C ILE A 208 12.48 4.57 6.17
N HIS A 209 11.58 5.02 5.33
CA HIS A 209 10.70 4.20 4.51
C HIS A 209 11.23 4.21 3.07
N LEU A 210 11.63 3.05 2.58
CA LEU A 210 12.07 2.86 1.21
C LEU A 210 10.90 2.37 0.36
N GLU A 211 10.77 2.88 -0.86
CA GLU A 211 9.64 2.62 -1.75
C GLU A 211 10.09 2.53 -3.20
N ASP A 212 9.50 1.61 -3.97
CA ASP A 212 9.64 1.54 -5.43
C ASP A 212 11.10 1.45 -5.91
N ILE A 213 11.96 0.72 -5.20
CA ILE A 213 13.36 0.46 -5.56
C ILE A 213 13.50 -0.94 -6.16
N ALA A 214 14.06 -1.01 -7.37
CA ALA A 214 14.17 -2.25 -8.10
C ALA A 214 15.03 -3.33 -7.41
N SER A 215 14.57 -4.58 -7.46
CA SER A 215 15.35 -5.76 -7.14
C SER A 215 16.44 -5.98 -8.22
N PRO A 216 17.65 -6.47 -7.85
CA PRO A 216 18.08 -6.92 -6.52
C PRO A 216 18.67 -5.82 -5.61
N ARG A 217 18.98 -4.61 -6.15
CA ARG A 217 19.66 -3.55 -5.36
C ARG A 217 18.88 -3.13 -4.10
N CYS A 218 17.55 -3.22 -4.08
CA CYS A 218 16.76 -2.90 -2.89
C CYS A 218 17.18 -3.72 -1.65
N PHE A 219 17.63 -4.96 -1.82
CA PHE A 219 18.10 -5.80 -0.72
C PHE A 219 19.39 -5.24 -0.09
N ASP A 220 20.38 -4.94 -0.93
CA ASP A 220 21.67 -4.40 -0.46
C ASP A 220 21.51 -3.03 0.21
N ILE A 221 20.64 -2.18 -0.33
CA ILE A 221 20.32 -0.87 0.26
C ILE A 221 19.70 -1.03 1.64
N VAL A 222 18.69 -1.90 1.77
CA VAL A 222 18.01 -2.17 3.06
C VAL A 222 19.00 -2.70 4.09
N ASP A 223 19.79 -3.72 3.72
CA ASP A 223 20.71 -4.38 4.65
C ASP A 223 21.79 -3.39 5.13
N LYS A 224 22.41 -2.63 4.22
CA LYS A 224 23.43 -1.62 4.58
C LYS A 224 22.87 -0.50 5.45
N LEU A 225 21.62 -0.04 5.20
CA LEU A 225 21.00 0.99 6.04
C LEU A 225 20.65 0.46 7.43
N ARG A 226 20.14 -0.78 7.53
CA ARG A 226 19.81 -1.43 8.81
C ARG A 226 21.03 -1.67 9.68
N GLU A 227 22.18 -1.96 9.07
CA GLU A 227 23.44 -2.14 9.78
C GLU A 227 24.01 -0.82 10.34
N ARG A 228 23.71 0.32 9.69
CA ARG A 228 24.38 1.60 9.95
C ARG A 228 23.52 2.63 10.67
N LEU A 229 22.20 2.45 10.72
CA LEU A 229 21.26 3.39 11.33
C LEU A 229 20.71 2.86 12.65
N ASP A 230 20.66 3.76 13.66
CA ASP A 230 19.99 3.53 14.96
C ASP A 230 18.51 3.95 14.95
N ILE A 231 17.91 4.11 13.77
CA ILE A 231 16.50 4.39 13.56
C ILE A 231 15.90 3.32 12.65
N PRO A 232 14.60 3.01 12.75
CA PRO A 232 13.99 1.94 11.97
C PRO A 232 14.05 2.24 10.46
N VAL A 233 14.38 1.20 9.69
CA VAL A 233 14.37 1.18 8.23
C VAL A 233 13.38 0.12 7.78
N MET A 234 12.43 0.49 6.92
CA MET A 234 11.44 -0.39 6.31
C MET A 234 11.44 -0.19 4.80
N GLN A 235 11.39 -1.27 4.04
CA GLN A 235 11.11 -1.23 2.62
C GLN A 235 9.73 -1.85 2.40
N ASP A 236 8.76 -1.02 1.95
CA ASP A 236 7.34 -1.39 1.98
C ASP A 236 6.99 -2.53 1.02
N ASP A 237 7.61 -2.56 -0.16
CA ASP A 237 7.46 -3.67 -1.12
C ASP A 237 7.90 -5.02 -0.54
N GLN A 238 8.77 -5.00 0.47
CA GLN A 238 9.21 -6.18 1.22
C GLN A 238 8.39 -6.35 2.50
N ASP A 239 8.62 -5.49 3.48
CA ASP A 239 8.15 -5.66 4.86
C ASP A 239 6.63 -5.44 4.99
N GLY A 240 6.11 -4.37 4.39
CA GLY A 240 4.68 -4.05 4.42
C GLY A 240 3.88 -5.10 3.68
N THR A 241 4.32 -5.46 2.48
CA THR A 241 3.69 -6.52 1.68
C THR A 241 3.73 -7.86 2.41
N ALA A 242 4.86 -8.26 2.98
CA ALA A 242 4.98 -9.51 3.71
C ALA A 242 4.03 -9.59 4.92
N ALA A 243 3.88 -8.50 5.68
CA ALA A 243 2.97 -8.47 6.83
C ALA A 243 1.50 -8.62 6.41
N VAL A 244 1.08 -7.94 5.35
CA VAL A 244 -0.32 -8.02 4.86
C VAL A 244 -0.61 -9.37 4.20
N VAL A 245 0.34 -9.93 3.45
CA VAL A 245 0.20 -11.28 2.86
C VAL A 245 0.14 -12.34 3.94
N LEU A 246 0.98 -12.27 4.98
CA LEU A 246 0.90 -13.20 6.11
C LEU A 246 -0.49 -13.10 6.80
N SER A 247 -1.03 -11.89 6.98
CA SER A 247 -2.38 -11.71 7.53
C SER A 247 -3.44 -12.41 6.67
N ALA A 248 -3.38 -12.26 5.35
CA ALA A 248 -4.30 -12.92 4.43
C ALA A 248 -4.16 -14.45 4.48
N VAL A 249 -2.94 -14.98 4.57
CA VAL A 249 -2.66 -16.42 4.72
C VAL A 249 -3.21 -16.96 6.05
N LEU A 250 -3.05 -16.21 7.16
CA LEU A 250 -3.64 -16.57 8.45
C LEU A 250 -5.17 -16.66 8.36
N ASN A 251 -5.81 -15.69 7.73
CA ASN A 251 -7.25 -15.70 7.53
C ASN A 251 -7.70 -16.80 6.55
N ALA A 252 -6.95 -17.06 5.49
CA ALA A 252 -7.22 -18.18 4.59
C ALA A 252 -7.18 -19.52 5.33
N GLY A 253 -6.21 -19.71 6.22
CA GLY A 253 -6.15 -20.88 7.10
C GLY A 253 -7.38 -20.97 8.02
N ARG A 254 -7.77 -19.85 8.65
CA ARG A 254 -8.95 -19.77 9.52
C ARG A 254 -10.25 -20.08 8.76
N ILE A 255 -10.46 -19.48 7.61
CA ILE A 255 -11.67 -19.65 6.77
C ILE A 255 -11.79 -21.11 6.28
N THR A 256 -10.68 -21.73 5.91
CA THR A 256 -10.67 -23.10 5.39
C THR A 256 -10.46 -24.16 6.47
N GLY A 257 -10.29 -23.78 7.75
CA GLY A 257 -10.05 -24.68 8.88
C GLY A 257 -8.68 -25.36 8.83
N ARG A 258 -7.67 -24.76 8.20
CA ARG A 258 -6.34 -25.35 8.01
C ARG A 258 -5.33 -24.79 8.99
N ASP A 259 -4.52 -25.69 9.55
CA ASP A 259 -3.36 -25.39 10.37
C ASP A 259 -2.16 -25.09 9.42
N LEU A 260 -1.71 -23.84 9.37
CA LEU A 260 -0.66 -23.41 8.46
C LEU A 260 0.67 -24.14 8.68
N SER A 261 0.94 -24.56 9.92
CA SER A 261 2.18 -25.30 10.23
C SER A 261 2.24 -26.70 9.57
N LYS A 262 1.11 -27.18 9.05
CA LYS A 262 0.98 -28.48 8.37
C LYS A 262 0.80 -28.36 6.87
N GLN A 263 0.75 -27.13 6.34
CA GLN A 263 0.54 -26.89 4.90
C GLN A 263 1.87 -26.75 4.18
N VAL A 264 1.92 -27.23 2.95
CA VAL A 264 2.99 -26.93 2.00
C VAL A 264 2.69 -25.58 1.36
N ILE A 265 3.58 -24.61 1.54
CA ILE A 265 3.42 -23.26 1.00
C ILE A 265 4.37 -23.09 -0.18
N GLY A 266 3.87 -22.53 -1.28
CA GLY A 266 4.63 -22.18 -2.46
C GLY A 266 4.56 -20.68 -2.77
N GLN A 267 5.70 -20.09 -3.07
CA GLN A 267 5.87 -18.72 -3.54
C GLN A 267 6.34 -18.71 -4.98
N ILE A 268 5.56 -18.14 -5.88
CA ILE A 268 5.89 -17.93 -7.29
C ILE A 268 6.25 -16.46 -7.49
N GLY A 269 7.44 -16.20 -8.05
CA GLY A 269 8.05 -14.88 -8.09
C GLY A 269 8.81 -14.59 -6.79
N LEU A 270 10.14 -14.45 -6.90
CA LEU A 270 11.07 -14.21 -5.79
C LEU A 270 11.79 -12.86 -5.91
N GLY A 271 11.08 -11.86 -6.43
CA GLY A 271 11.48 -10.46 -6.38
C GLY A 271 11.42 -9.89 -4.95
N ALA A 272 11.39 -8.56 -4.81
CA ALA A 272 11.37 -7.88 -3.51
C ALA A 272 10.24 -8.42 -2.59
N ALA A 273 9.00 -8.43 -3.07
CA ALA A 273 7.84 -8.93 -2.32
C ALA A 273 7.94 -10.43 -2.01
N GLY A 274 8.18 -11.26 -3.03
CA GLY A 274 8.18 -12.72 -2.86
C GLY A 274 9.25 -13.24 -1.90
N GLN A 275 10.46 -12.69 -1.94
CA GLN A 275 11.51 -13.02 -0.97
C GLN A 275 11.08 -12.69 0.46
N ALA A 276 10.50 -11.51 0.67
CA ALA A 276 10.09 -11.07 2.00
C ALA A 276 8.91 -11.88 2.53
N VAL A 277 7.91 -12.16 1.68
CA VAL A 277 6.76 -13.02 2.00
C VAL A 277 7.23 -14.41 2.41
N ALA A 278 8.07 -15.06 1.60
CA ALA A 278 8.59 -16.38 1.90
C ALA A 278 9.38 -16.40 3.21
N LYS A 279 10.26 -15.41 3.45
CA LYS A 279 11.03 -15.28 4.70
C LYS A 279 10.13 -15.13 5.93
N LEU A 280 9.08 -14.32 5.84
CA LEU A 280 8.18 -14.09 6.96
C LEU A 280 7.32 -15.33 7.25
N LEU A 281 6.82 -16.01 6.21
CA LEU A 281 6.08 -17.27 6.33
C LEU A 281 6.93 -18.38 6.95
N MET A 282 8.18 -18.54 6.50
CA MET A 282 9.12 -19.50 7.10
C MET A 282 9.38 -19.21 8.56
N HIS A 283 9.56 -17.94 8.93
CA HIS A 283 9.76 -17.53 10.32
C HIS A 283 8.53 -17.82 11.19
N HIS A 284 7.32 -17.55 10.67
CA HIS A 284 6.07 -17.77 11.39
C HIS A 284 5.72 -19.25 11.53
N THR A 285 5.86 -20.06 10.46
CA THR A 285 5.45 -21.47 10.46
C THR A 285 6.53 -22.42 10.94
N GLY A 286 7.80 -22.03 10.88
CA GLY A 286 8.96 -22.90 11.09
C GLY A 286 9.24 -23.86 9.93
N ASN A 287 8.47 -23.82 8.83
CA ASN A 287 8.59 -24.70 7.69
C ASN A 287 9.27 -23.99 6.52
N SER A 288 9.98 -24.75 5.66
CA SER A 288 10.49 -24.25 4.39
C SER A 288 9.34 -23.93 3.43
N VAL A 289 9.51 -22.88 2.62
CA VAL A 289 8.61 -22.48 1.54
C VAL A 289 9.21 -22.89 0.20
N LEU A 290 8.43 -23.51 -0.68
CA LEU A 290 8.80 -23.80 -2.06
C LEU A 290 8.88 -22.47 -2.83
N GLY A 291 9.96 -22.20 -3.54
CA GLY A 291 10.13 -20.95 -4.27
C GLY A 291 10.44 -21.16 -5.75
N ALA A 292 9.71 -20.49 -6.64
CA ALA A 292 9.95 -20.52 -8.07
C ALA A 292 10.19 -19.12 -8.63
N ASP A 293 11.23 -18.99 -9.44
CA ASP A 293 11.56 -17.79 -10.20
C ASP A 293 12.33 -18.20 -11.47
N LEU A 294 12.37 -17.32 -12.46
CA LEU A 294 13.20 -17.49 -13.66
C LEU A 294 14.66 -17.09 -13.42
N ASP A 295 14.90 -16.23 -12.43
CA ASP A 295 16.22 -15.75 -12.06
C ASP A 295 16.92 -16.69 -11.06
N GLY A 296 18.05 -17.23 -11.48
CA GLY A 296 18.85 -18.15 -10.67
C GLY A 296 19.43 -17.52 -9.38
N GLU A 297 19.74 -16.22 -9.40
CA GLU A 297 20.25 -15.53 -8.20
C GLU A 297 19.14 -15.37 -7.15
N SER A 298 17.91 -15.13 -7.59
CA SER A 298 16.75 -15.08 -6.71
C SER A 298 16.44 -16.43 -6.07
N LEU A 299 16.62 -17.54 -6.80
CA LEU A 299 16.50 -18.91 -6.26
C LEU A 299 17.61 -19.20 -5.23
N GLU A 300 18.86 -18.84 -5.51
CA GLU A 300 19.97 -19.02 -4.55
C GLU A 300 19.79 -18.14 -3.30
N ARG A 301 19.28 -16.91 -3.45
CA ARG A 301 18.93 -16.06 -2.30
C ARG A 301 17.82 -16.69 -1.45
N HIS A 302 16.79 -17.23 -2.07
CA HIS A 302 15.70 -17.93 -1.39
C HIS A 302 16.22 -19.14 -0.60
N LYS A 303 17.07 -19.95 -1.23
CA LYS A 303 17.76 -21.09 -0.59
C LYS A 303 18.63 -20.64 0.58
N GLY A 304 19.38 -19.54 0.44
CA GLY A 304 20.19 -18.95 1.51
C GLY A 304 19.37 -18.52 2.73
N HIS A 305 18.09 -18.21 2.54
CA HIS A 305 17.14 -17.89 3.60
C HIS A 305 16.43 -19.12 4.22
N GLY A 306 16.73 -20.34 3.76
CA GLY A 306 16.11 -21.58 4.24
C GLY A 306 14.92 -22.07 3.40
N GLY A 307 14.63 -21.41 2.29
CA GLY A 307 13.61 -21.83 1.33
C GLY A 307 14.07 -23.00 0.44
N THR A 308 13.13 -23.62 -0.24
CA THR A 308 13.39 -24.74 -1.15
C THR A 308 13.16 -24.30 -2.60
N PRO A 309 14.22 -24.15 -3.43
CA PRO A 309 14.05 -23.87 -4.86
C PRO A 309 13.19 -24.93 -5.54
N SER A 310 12.27 -24.50 -6.38
CA SER A 310 11.28 -25.34 -7.05
C SER A 310 10.92 -24.74 -8.41
N THR A 311 10.06 -25.42 -9.17
CA THR A 311 9.48 -24.88 -10.40
C THR A 311 8.01 -24.51 -10.19
N LEU A 312 7.44 -23.76 -11.14
CA LEU A 312 6.01 -23.45 -11.16
C LEU A 312 5.15 -24.74 -11.10
N GLU A 313 5.50 -25.73 -11.93
CA GLU A 313 4.78 -26.99 -12.01
C GLU A 313 4.87 -27.78 -10.70
N GLU A 314 6.04 -27.79 -10.07
CA GLU A 314 6.23 -28.46 -8.78
C GLU A 314 5.42 -27.79 -7.67
N ILE A 315 5.38 -26.44 -7.63
CA ILE A 315 4.58 -25.69 -6.67
C ILE A 315 3.11 -25.99 -6.88
N MET A 316 2.61 -25.87 -8.12
CA MET A 316 1.20 -26.13 -8.42
C MET A 316 0.82 -27.59 -8.13
N GLY A 317 1.75 -28.52 -8.32
CA GLY A 317 1.53 -29.95 -8.02
C GLY A 317 1.59 -30.31 -6.53
N LYS A 318 2.31 -29.56 -5.70
CA LYS A 318 2.62 -29.95 -4.29
C LYS A 318 2.04 -29.00 -3.23
N ALA A 319 2.00 -27.69 -3.51
CA ALA A 319 1.63 -26.69 -2.50
C ALA A 319 0.13 -26.70 -2.21
N ASP A 320 -0.22 -26.58 -0.95
CA ASP A 320 -1.60 -26.41 -0.47
C ASP A 320 -2.01 -24.92 -0.49
N ILE A 321 -1.04 -24.04 -0.32
CA ILE A 321 -1.19 -22.58 -0.40
C ILE A 321 -0.18 -22.07 -1.42
N VAL A 322 -0.67 -21.43 -2.46
CA VAL A 322 0.13 -20.82 -3.53
C VAL A 322 -0.01 -19.31 -3.44
N ILE A 323 1.13 -18.64 -3.39
CA ILE A 323 1.22 -17.17 -3.40
C ILE A 323 2.03 -16.79 -4.64
N ALA A 324 1.51 -15.87 -5.45
CA ALA A 324 2.19 -15.42 -6.66
C ALA A 324 2.33 -13.90 -6.66
N THR A 325 3.54 -13.43 -6.97
CA THR A 325 3.94 -12.00 -7.02
C THR A 325 4.90 -11.78 -8.19
N THR A 326 4.50 -12.16 -9.38
CA THR A 326 5.37 -12.21 -10.57
C THR A 326 5.25 -11.01 -11.50
N GLY A 327 4.14 -10.29 -11.43
CA GLY A 327 3.76 -9.27 -12.40
C GLY A 327 3.32 -9.83 -13.76
N VAL A 328 3.15 -11.14 -13.89
CA VAL A 328 2.80 -11.79 -15.15
C VAL A 328 1.33 -12.23 -15.14
N ASN A 329 0.51 -11.48 -15.87
CA ASN A 329 -0.91 -11.77 -16.00
C ASN A 329 -1.17 -13.17 -16.57
N GLY A 330 -2.06 -13.92 -15.92
CA GLY A 330 -2.50 -15.22 -16.38
C GLY A 330 -1.38 -16.28 -16.45
N LEU A 331 -0.33 -16.16 -15.63
CA LEU A 331 0.77 -17.12 -15.52
C LEU A 331 0.26 -18.50 -15.07
N ILE A 332 -0.63 -18.49 -14.06
CA ILE A 332 -1.25 -19.71 -13.55
C ILE A 332 -2.49 -20.02 -14.40
N LYS A 333 -2.47 -21.16 -15.09
CA LYS A 333 -3.60 -21.60 -15.89
C LYS A 333 -4.60 -22.41 -15.05
N PRO A 334 -5.92 -22.36 -15.33
CA PRO A 334 -6.92 -23.13 -14.59
C PRO A 334 -6.60 -24.64 -14.51
N GLU A 335 -6.06 -25.22 -15.56
CA GLU A 335 -5.67 -26.64 -15.59
C GLU A 335 -4.49 -27.01 -14.67
N MET A 336 -3.76 -26.03 -14.17
CA MET A 336 -2.69 -26.23 -13.19
C MET A 336 -3.22 -26.26 -11.74
N VAL A 337 -4.44 -25.78 -11.52
CA VAL A 337 -5.06 -25.68 -10.20
C VAL A 337 -5.46 -27.06 -9.69
N ARG A 338 -5.00 -27.39 -8.50
CA ARG A 338 -5.35 -28.64 -7.81
C ARG A 338 -6.56 -28.41 -6.90
N ASN A 339 -7.47 -29.40 -6.87
CA ASN A 339 -8.65 -29.34 -6.02
C ASN A 339 -8.28 -29.07 -4.55
N GLY A 340 -8.93 -28.08 -3.96
CA GLY A 340 -8.74 -27.69 -2.59
C GLY A 340 -7.55 -26.74 -2.33
N GLN A 341 -6.82 -26.27 -3.31
CA GLN A 341 -5.75 -25.29 -3.11
C GLN A 341 -6.28 -23.93 -2.65
N ILE A 342 -5.47 -23.21 -1.91
CA ILE A 342 -5.63 -21.76 -1.67
C ILE A 342 -4.70 -21.05 -2.62
N ILE A 343 -5.21 -20.08 -3.40
CA ILE A 343 -4.42 -19.36 -4.41
C ILE A 343 -4.54 -17.85 -4.19
N LEU A 344 -3.42 -17.19 -3.97
CA LEU A 344 -3.30 -15.75 -3.82
C LEU A 344 -2.44 -15.20 -4.96
N GLY A 345 -3.08 -14.72 -6.05
CA GLY A 345 -2.42 -14.08 -7.18
C GLY A 345 -2.37 -12.58 -6.95
N LEU A 346 -1.25 -12.05 -6.43
CA LEU A 346 -1.20 -10.74 -5.80
C LEU A 346 -0.65 -9.62 -6.70
N SER A 347 -0.33 -9.91 -7.94
CA SER A 347 0.14 -8.87 -8.88
C SER A 347 -0.97 -7.87 -9.24
N ASN A 348 -0.58 -6.61 -9.41
CA ASN A 348 -1.43 -5.50 -9.82
C ASN A 348 -0.86 -4.84 -11.08
N PRO A 349 -1.69 -4.38 -12.04
CA PRO A 349 -3.17 -4.36 -12.02
C PRO A 349 -3.82 -5.71 -12.31
N ASP A 350 -3.11 -6.63 -12.94
CA ASP A 350 -3.61 -7.91 -13.41
C ASP A 350 -2.93 -9.04 -12.64
N SER A 351 -3.76 -9.95 -12.09
CA SER A 351 -3.29 -11.09 -11.29
C SER A 351 -2.75 -12.23 -12.14
N GLU A 352 -1.99 -13.13 -11.53
CA GLU A 352 -1.46 -14.34 -12.16
C GLU A 352 -2.57 -15.34 -12.57
N ILE A 353 -3.73 -15.25 -11.94
CA ILE A 353 -4.96 -15.97 -12.30
C ILE A 353 -6.17 -15.19 -11.80
N ASP A 354 -7.26 -15.16 -12.55
CA ASP A 354 -8.52 -14.61 -12.05
C ASP A 354 -9.03 -15.45 -10.87
N PRO A 355 -9.42 -14.87 -9.73
CA PRO A 355 -9.91 -15.62 -8.58
C PRO A 355 -11.12 -16.53 -8.90
N GLN A 356 -12.02 -16.10 -9.80
CA GLN A 356 -13.17 -16.91 -10.18
C GLN A 356 -12.73 -18.12 -11.01
N ASP A 357 -11.80 -17.94 -11.95
CA ASP A 357 -11.25 -19.04 -12.75
C ASP A 357 -10.53 -20.07 -11.85
N ALA A 358 -9.80 -19.61 -10.83
CA ALA A 358 -9.17 -20.49 -9.85
C ALA A 358 -10.20 -21.28 -9.03
N MET A 359 -11.28 -20.63 -8.59
CA MET A 359 -12.36 -21.29 -7.86
C MET A 359 -13.10 -22.31 -8.73
N ASP A 360 -13.40 -21.97 -9.98
CA ASP A 360 -14.06 -22.86 -10.95
C ASP A 360 -13.20 -24.08 -11.29
N ALA A 361 -11.86 -23.92 -11.23
CA ALA A 361 -10.90 -25.01 -11.43
C ALA A 361 -10.70 -25.88 -10.17
N GLY A 362 -11.31 -25.55 -9.03
CA GLY A 362 -11.30 -26.36 -7.81
C GLY A 362 -10.52 -25.81 -6.63
N ALA A 363 -10.02 -24.58 -6.68
CA ALA A 363 -9.47 -23.93 -5.51
C ALA A 363 -10.56 -23.77 -4.42
N VAL A 364 -10.20 -23.96 -3.16
CA VAL A 364 -11.12 -23.76 -2.03
C VAL A 364 -11.24 -22.31 -1.61
N LEU A 365 -10.24 -21.51 -1.98
CA LEU A 365 -10.19 -20.07 -1.77
C LEU A 365 -9.22 -19.46 -2.77
N ALA A 366 -9.62 -18.37 -3.39
CA ALA A 366 -8.75 -17.58 -4.27
C ALA A 366 -8.95 -16.08 -4.03
N ALA A 367 -7.88 -15.29 -4.18
CA ALA A 367 -7.92 -13.84 -4.08
C ALA A 367 -6.84 -13.18 -4.96
N ASP A 368 -7.05 -11.93 -5.29
CA ASP A 368 -6.12 -11.08 -6.05
C ASP A 368 -5.49 -9.97 -5.19
N GLY A 369 -4.59 -9.20 -5.80
CA GLY A 369 -3.88 -8.09 -5.14
C GLY A 369 -4.77 -6.93 -4.70
N ARG A 370 -6.01 -6.83 -5.20
CA ARG A 370 -6.99 -5.84 -4.74
C ARG A 370 -7.50 -6.14 -3.34
N SER A 371 -7.51 -7.42 -2.98
CA SER A 371 -7.93 -7.91 -1.66
C SER A 371 -6.82 -7.83 -0.60
N VAL A 372 -5.56 -7.60 -1.01
CA VAL A 372 -4.37 -7.62 -0.14
C VAL A 372 -3.52 -6.38 -0.43
N ASN A 373 -3.84 -5.26 0.23
CA ASN A 373 -3.18 -3.98 0.00
C ASN A 373 -2.25 -3.61 1.16
N ASN A 374 -1.00 -3.22 0.86
CA ASN A 374 0.02 -2.87 1.86
C ASN A 374 -0.37 -1.65 2.73
N VAL A 375 -1.32 -0.82 2.30
CA VAL A 375 -1.88 0.27 3.13
C VAL A 375 -2.45 -0.21 4.48
N LEU A 376 -2.86 -1.47 4.58
CA LEU A 376 -3.30 -2.07 5.83
C LEU A 376 -2.17 -2.19 6.86
N GLY A 377 -0.92 -2.38 6.40
CA GLY A 377 0.23 -2.68 7.26
C GLY A 377 1.04 -1.44 7.65
N TYR A 378 1.64 -0.76 6.65
CA TYR A 378 2.70 0.20 6.91
C TYR A 378 2.32 1.39 7.80
N PRO A 379 1.09 1.97 7.79
CA PRO A 379 0.80 3.09 8.69
C PRO A 379 0.85 2.68 10.15
N GLY A 380 0.23 1.56 10.50
CA GLY A 380 0.26 1.00 11.85
C GLY A 380 1.66 0.56 12.28
N ILE A 381 2.42 -0.08 11.38
CA ILE A 381 3.80 -0.49 11.65
C ILE A 381 4.65 0.73 11.99
N TRP A 382 4.60 1.80 11.18
CA TRP A 382 5.33 3.03 11.47
C TRP A 382 4.90 3.70 12.77
N LYS A 383 3.60 3.80 13.02
CA LYS A 383 3.09 4.37 14.28
C LYS A 383 3.60 3.62 15.50
N GLY A 384 3.54 2.29 15.47
CA GLY A 384 4.04 1.43 16.56
C GLY A 384 5.55 1.57 16.77
N ALA A 385 6.33 1.53 15.69
CA ALA A 385 7.78 1.65 15.74
C ALA A 385 8.23 3.02 16.27
N LEU A 386 7.63 4.12 15.80
CA LEU A 386 7.98 5.48 16.26
C LEU A 386 7.56 5.72 17.71
N ALA A 387 6.36 5.29 18.11
CA ALA A 387 5.87 5.44 19.47
C ALA A 387 6.72 4.67 20.47
N SER A 388 7.11 3.45 20.17
CA SER A 388 8.01 2.62 21.00
C SER A 388 9.48 3.03 20.90
N ARG A 389 9.82 4.03 20.08
CA ARG A 389 11.22 4.43 19.81
C ARG A 389 12.07 3.25 19.35
N ALA A 390 11.50 2.37 18.54
CA ALA A 390 12.20 1.22 18.03
C ALA A 390 13.43 1.66 17.24
N THR A 391 14.54 0.93 17.39
CA THR A 391 15.77 1.15 16.63
C THR A 391 15.74 0.42 15.29
N GLN A 392 14.88 -0.56 15.14
CA GLN A 392 14.70 -1.36 13.92
C GLN A 392 13.27 -1.92 13.84
N ILE A 393 12.83 -2.33 12.65
CA ILE A 393 11.63 -3.11 12.44
C ILE A 393 12.05 -4.59 12.30
N THR A 394 11.65 -5.40 13.29
CA THR A 394 12.01 -6.83 13.34
C THR A 394 10.93 -7.69 12.68
N ARG A 395 11.28 -8.94 12.35
CA ARG A 395 10.30 -9.92 11.84
C ARG A 395 9.18 -10.18 12.86
N ASP A 396 9.49 -10.21 14.14
CA ASP A 396 8.47 -10.39 15.20
C ASP A 396 7.48 -9.22 15.25
N MET A 397 7.95 -8.00 14.96
CA MET A 397 7.07 -6.84 14.81
C MET A 397 6.15 -6.96 13.57
N LEU A 398 6.67 -7.48 12.46
CA LEU A 398 5.86 -7.72 11.25
C LEU A 398 4.85 -8.85 11.45
N ILE A 399 5.20 -9.91 12.15
CA ILE A 399 4.27 -10.99 12.54
C ILE A 399 3.19 -10.44 13.45
N ALA A 400 3.55 -9.66 14.48
CA ALA A 400 2.58 -9.04 15.37
C ALA A 400 1.60 -8.11 14.61
N ALA A 401 2.09 -7.39 13.58
CA ALA A 401 1.25 -6.60 12.68
C ALA A 401 0.28 -7.49 11.89
N ALA A 402 0.78 -8.59 11.30
CA ALA A 402 -0.02 -9.54 10.53
C ALA A 402 -1.12 -10.21 11.38
N GLU A 403 -0.79 -10.65 12.58
CA GLU A 403 -1.74 -11.25 13.53
C GLU A 403 -2.81 -10.24 13.96
N ALA A 404 -2.42 -8.98 14.21
CA ALA A 404 -3.37 -7.93 14.57
C ALA A 404 -4.33 -7.61 13.41
N LEU A 405 -3.81 -7.56 12.16
CA LEU A 405 -4.63 -7.42 10.96
C LEU A 405 -5.61 -8.58 10.80
N ALA A 406 -5.11 -9.81 10.91
CA ALA A 406 -5.94 -11.01 10.78
C ALA A 406 -7.07 -11.02 11.82
N ALA A 407 -6.80 -10.60 13.05
CA ALA A 407 -7.79 -10.52 14.12
C ALA A 407 -8.85 -9.40 13.91
N CYS A 408 -8.61 -8.44 13.02
CA CYS A 408 -9.57 -7.39 12.66
C CYS A 408 -10.52 -7.80 11.54
N SER A 409 -10.23 -8.88 10.81
CA SER A 409 -11.04 -9.33 9.67
C SER A 409 -12.31 -10.06 10.16
N GLY A 410 -13.39 -9.88 9.40
CA GLY A 410 -14.64 -10.65 9.61
C GLY A 410 -14.47 -12.17 9.40
N PRO A 411 -15.47 -12.95 9.76
CA PRO A 411 -15.37 -14.43 9.74
C PRO A 411 -14.97 -15.04 8.40
N ASN A 412 -15.39 -14.42 7.29
CA ASN A 412 -15.15 -14.87 5.92
C ASN A 412 -14.33 -13.87 5.09
N GLU A 413 -13.63 -12.96 5.74
CA GLU A 413 -12.82 -11.93 5.09
C GLU A 413 -11.33 -12.26 5.21
N LEU A 414 -10.60 -12.10 4.11
CA LEU A 414 -9.13 -12.24 4.08
C LEU A 414 -8.41 -11.04 4.68
N SER A 415 -8.99 -9.85 4.54
CA SER A 415 -8.42 -8.60 5.03
C SER A 415 -9.51 -7.68 5.54
N PRO A 416 -9.25 -6.87 6.58
CA PRO A 416 -10.21 -5.87 7.06
C PRO A 416 -10.26 -4.67 6.11
N SER A 417 -11.23 -3.77 6.33
CA SER A 417 -11.28 -2.50 5.59
C SER A 417 -10.07 -1.62 5.91
N PRO A 418 -9.32 -1.14 4.92
CA PRO A 418 -8.20 -0.21 5.15
C PRO A 418 -8.64 1.18 5.64
N LEU A 419 -9.93 1.51 5.52
CA LEU A 419 -10.49 2.78 5.98
C LEU A 419 -10.87 2.77 7.46
N ASP A 420 -10.83 1.61 8.11
CA ASP A 420 -11.10 1.49 9.54
C ASP A 420 -9.86 1.90 10.36
N LEU A 421 -9.94 3.05 11.01
CA LEU A 421 -8.86 3.57 11.86
C LEU A 421 -8.52 2.68 13.05
N GLU A 422 -9.47 1.86 13.52
CA GLU A 422 -9.22 0.91 14.61
C GLU A 422 -8.26 -0.19 14.19
N VAL A 423 -8.31 -0.62 12.93
CA VAL A 423 -7.35 -1.59 12.37
C VAL A 423 -5.92 -1.06 12.52
N HIS A 424 -5.67 0.17 12.06
CA HIS A 424 -4.34 0.79 12.14
C HIS A 424 -3.86 0.99 13.58
N ARG A 425 -4.77 1.32 14.51
CA ARG A 425 -4.45 1.43 15.95
C ARG A 425 -4.06 0.09 16.56
N ARG A 426 -4.78 -0.99 16.26
CA ARG A 426 -4.46 -2.33 16.73
C ARG A 426 -3.12 -2.83 16.21
N VAL A 427 -2.83 -2.59 14.92
CA VAL A 427 -1.52 -2.87 14.34
C VAL A 427 -0.43 -2.10 15.08
N ALA A 428 -0.59 -0.79 15.27
CA ALA A 428 0.39 0.04 15.98
C ALA A 428 0.65 -0.45 17.40
N TYR A 429 -0.40 -0.85 18.11
CA TYR A 429 -0.27 -1.40 19.47
C TYR A 429 0.48 -2.74 19.49
N ALA A 430 0.15 -3.65 18.57
CA ALA A 430 0.82 -4.94 18.47
C ALA A 430 2.30 -4.79 18.15
N VAL A 431 2.63 -3.92 17.19
CA VAL A 431 4.02 -3.59 16.79
C VAL A 431 4.81 -2.99 17.95
N ALA A 432 4.24 -2.00 18.66
CA ALA A 432 4.89 -1.37 19.81
C ALA A 432 5.17 -2.35 20.94
N ARG A 433 4.23 -3.25 21.22
CA ARG A 433 4.42 -4.32 22.21
C ARG A 433 5.52 -5.29 21.80
N SER A 434 5.53 -5.71 20.55
CA SER A 434 6.56 -6.59 20.01
C SER A 434 7.95 -5.94 20.06
N ALA A 435 8.05 -4.65 19.71
CA ALA A 435 9.31 -3.90 19.82
C ALA A 435 9.85 -3.87 21.25
N ALA A 436 8.99 -3.65 22.25
CA ALA A 436 9.38 -3.68 23.65
C ALA A 436 9.78 -5.10 24.11
N ALA A 437 9.03 -6.12 23.70
CA ALA A 437 9.29 -7.52 24.08
C ALA A 437 10.59 -8.05 23.50
N THR A 438 10.98 -7.61 22.28
CA THR A 438 12.24 -7.98 21.63
C THR A 438 13.42 -7.08 22.00
N GLY A 439 13.20 -6.08 22.86
CA GLY A 439 14.25 -5.19 23.37
C GLY A 439 14.76 -4.14 22.38
N VAL A 440 14.09 -4.00 21.22
CA VAL A 440 14.46 -2.97 20.21
C VAL A 440 13.72 -1.66 20.44
N GLY A 441 12.76 -1.61 21.35
CA GLY A 441 11.97 -0.43 21.68
C GLY A 441 11.64 -0.35 23.17
N VAL A 442 10.92 0.68 23.57
CA VAL A 442 10.46 0.89 24.94
C VAL A 442 8.96 0.59 25.07
N THR A 443 8.53 0.21 26.26
CA THR A 443 7.10 0.05 26.56
C THR A 443 6.38 1.39 26.48
N VAL A 444 5.24 1.42 25.80
CA VAL A 444 4.39 2.61 25.66
C VAL A 444 2.98 2.32 26.14
N GLY A 445 2.34 3.31 26.77
CA GLY A 445 0.92 3.25 27.11
C GLY A 445 0.04 3.42 25.86
N ALA A 446 -1.22 2.96 25.96
CA ALA A 446 -2.19 3.09 24.85
C ALA A 446 -2.38 4.56 24.40
N GLU A 447 -2.37 5.50 25.35
CA GLU A 447 -2.51 6.95 25.08
C GLU A 447 -1.47 7.51 24.10
N ALA A 448 -0.24 6.93 24.07
CA ALA A 448 0.78 7.34 23.12
C ALA A 448 0.47 6.96 21.66
N LEU A 449 -0.47 6.04 21.47
CA LEU A 449 -0.89 5.52 20.16
C LEU A 449 -2.22 6.13 19.68
N GLU A 450 -2.95 6.82 20.56
CA GLU A 450 -4.26 7.44 20.26
C GLU A 450 -4.14 8.80 19.52
N GLY A 451 -2.97 9.41 19.45
CA GLY A 451 -2.76 10.78 18.99
C GLY A 451 -2.70 10.97 17.47
N ALA A 452 -3.67 10.49 16.68
CA ALA A 452 -3.60 10.62 15.23
C ALA A 452 -4.90 10.98 14.48
N ALA A 453 -5.94 11.44 15.16
CA ALA A 453 -7.13 11.95 14.51
C ALA A 453 -7.54 13.29 15.12
N ARG A 454 -6.93 14.39 14.66
CA ARG A 454 -7.47 15.74 14.79
C ARG A 454 -7.32 16.48 13.47
#